data_aefddb9ca504da5c8f402d9d5895751a
#
_entry.id   aefddb9ca504da5c8f402d9d5895751a
#
_cell.length_a   1.000
_cell.length_b   1.000
_cell.length_c   1.000
_cell.angle_alpha   90.00
_cell.angle_beta   90.00
_cell.angle_gamma   90.00
#
_symmetry.space_group_name_H-M   'P 1'
#
loop_
_entity.id
_entity.type
_entity.pdbx_description
1 polymer ?
#
loop_
_entity_poly.entity_id
_entity_poly.type
_entity_poly.pdbx_seq_one_letter_code
_entity_poly.pdbx_strand_id
1 'polypeptide(L)'
;MKLINNPDRSQWAEILKRPVMNTENLFDTVRGIIDRVKSDGDRAVLEMEAKFDKAELTSLAVTEAELKEAETLVDEKLKAAIRLAKQNIETFHAAQRFEGKKVETMPGVTCWQKAVAIEKVGLYIPGGTAPLFSTVLMLAVPAKIAGCKEIVLCTPPDKEGRVHPAILFAAQVAGVNRIFKAGGVQAIASMAYGTESVPKVYKIFGPGNQYVTAAKQLVSLRDVAIDMPAGPSEVEVLADETANPVFVAADLLSQAEHGVDSQAMLITTSEDLQQAVKEEVERQLELLPRKEIAEKSLASSKLIVVKDMEEAIELTNEYAPEHLIVETADYMQVAERVVNAGSVFLGSLSPESAGDYASGTNHTLPTNGYAKAYSGVSLDSFIRKITFQEIRPEGMKNIGPAIEEMAANEHLDAHKNAVTVRLKTI
;
A
#
# COMPACT_ATOMS: atom_id res chain seq x y z
N MET A 1 17.73 8.82 -18.82
CA MET A 1 17.85 9.35 -17.43
C MET A 1 18.60 10.68 -17.41
N LYS A 2 18.30 11.57 -16.47
CA LYS A 2 18.96 12.87 -16.32
C LYS A 2 20.13 12.74 -15.33
N LEU A 3 21.34 13.17 -15.75
CA LEU A 3 22.52 13.24 -14.87
C LEU A 3 22.54 14.59 -14.16
N ILE A 4 22.79 14.60 -12.86
CA ILE A 4 22.83 15.82 -12.03
C ILE A 4 24.00 15.66 -11.05
N ASN A 5 24.91 16.64 -11.06
CA ASN A 5 26.10 16.59 -10.19
C ASN A 5 26.10 17.79 -9.25
N ASN A 6 26.24 17.52 -7.95
CA ASN A 6 26.36 18.48 -6.86
C ASN A 6 25.31 19.62 -6.95
N PRO A 7 24.00 19.27 -6.95
CA PRO A 7 22.95 20.29 -7.03
C PRO A 7 22.92 21.15 -5.77
N ASP A 8 22.74 22.46 -5.94
CA ASP A 8 22.48 23.33 -4.79
C ASP A 8 21.16 22.96 -4.12
N ARG A 9 21.08 23.14 -2.78
CA ARG A 9 19.85 22.84 -2.02
C ARG A 9 18.61 23.57 -2.52
N SER A 10 18.77 24.76 -3.07
CA SER A 10 17.67 25.51 -3.69
C SER A 10 17.05 24.82 -4.91
N GLN A 11 17.76 23.88 -5.53
CA GLN A 11 17.32 23.12 -6.69
C GLN A 11 16.59 21.82 -6.30
N TRP A 12 16.69 21.35 -5.04
CA TRP A 12 16.16 20.06 -4.58
C TRP A 12 14.67 19.92 -4.86
N ALA A 13 13.88 20.94 -4.54
CA ALA A 13 12.44 20.92 -4.78
C ALA A 13 12.07 20.66 -6.26
N GLU A 14 12.87 21.16 -7.21
CA GLU A 14 12.68 20.91 -8.64
C GLU A 14 13.20 19.54 -9.06
N ILE A 15 14.37 19.17 -8.54
CA ILE A 15 15.01 17.88 -8.85
C ILE A 15 14.18 16.70 -8.35
N LEU A 16 13.57 16.83 -7.17
CA LEU A 16 12.78 15.78 -6.54
C LEU A 16 11.32 15.72 -7.04
N LYS A 17 10.95 16.58 -8.00
CA LYS A 17 9.62 16.50 -8.60
C LYS A 17 9.36 15.14 -9.24
N ARG A 18 8.18 14.65 -8.95
CA ARG A 18 7.65 13.38 -9.46
C ARG A 18 6.75 13.61 -10.66
N PRO A 19 6.57 12.61 -11.52
CA PRO A 19 5.50 12.63 -12.50
C PRO A 19 4.16 12.84 -11.80
N VAL A 20 3.40 13.84 -12.20
CA VAL A 20 2.12 14.18 -11.56
C VAL A 20 0.99 13.47 -12.26
N MET A 21 0.26 12.62 -11.53
CA MET A 21 -1.07 12.16 -11.98
C MET A 21 -2.11 13.24 -11.66
N ASN A 22 -2.61 13.91 -12.67
CA ASN A 22 -3.73 14.85 -12.48
C ASN A 22 -5.05 14.09 -12.43
N THR A 23 -5.43 13.64 -11.23
CA THR A 23 -6.68 12.91 -11.00
C THR A 23 -7.91 13.83 -10.94
N GLU A 24 -7.75 15.12 -10.71
CA GLU A 24 -8.88 16.06 -10.60
C GLU A 24 -9.71 16.13 -11.88
N ASN A 25 -9.07 16.10 -13.05
CA ASN A 25 -9.75 16.08 -14.34
C ASN A 25 -10.58 14.80 -14.56
N LEU A 26 -10.36 13.76 -13.78
CA LEU A 26 -11.06 12.48 -13.87
C LEU A 26 -12.27 12.41 -12.94
N PHE A 27 -12.36 13.29 -11.93
CA PHE A 27 -13.36 13.18 -10.87
C PHE A 27 -14.80 13.18 -11.38
N ASP A 28 -15.13 13.97 -12.38
CA ASP A 28 -16.50 14.00 -12.91
C ASP A 28 -16.85 12.69 -13.65
N THR A 29 -15.92 12.16 -14.44
CA THR A 29 -16.09 10.86 -15.10
C THR A 29 -16.23 9.73 -14.07
N VAL A 30 -15.33 9.72 -13.06
CA VAL A 30 -15.33 8.71 -12.00
C VAL A 30 -16.60 8.80 -11.15
N ARG A 31 -17.05 10.01 -10.81
CA ARG A 31 -18.31 10.24 -10.09
C ARG A 31 -19.51 9.70 -10.86
N GLY A 32 -19.58 9.95 -12.17
CA GLY A 32 -20.65 9.40 -13.01
C GLY A 32 -20.70 7.87 -13.01
N ILE A 33 -19.55 7.20 -12.99
CA ILE A 33 -19.47 5.74 -12.86
C ILE A 33 -19.93 5.28 -11.47
N ILE A 34 -19.45 5.93 -10.41
CA ILE A 34 -19.84 5.62 -9.03
C ILE A 34 -21.36 5.75 -8.85
N ASP A 35 -21.94 6.86 -9.30
CA ASP A 35 -23.38 7.12 -9.16
C ASP A 35 -24.20 6.08 -9.92
N ARG A 36 -23.74 5.65 -11.09
CA ARG A 36 -24.40 4.61 -11.85
C ARG A 36 -24.35 3.24 -11.17
N VAL A 37 -23.21 2.86 -10.54
CA VAL A 37 -23.13 1.62 -9.75
C VAL A 37 -24.08 1.70 -8.54
N LYS A 38 -24.18 2.86 -7.90
CA LYS A 38 -25.12 3.08 -6.78
C LYS A 38 -26.59 2.89 -7.19
N SER A 39 -26.97 3.34 -8.39
CA SER A 39 -28.37 3.28 -8.84
C SER A 39 -28.75 1.94 -9.45
N ASP A 40 -27.84 1.30 -10.16
CA ASP A 40 -28.12 0.18 -11.05
C ASP A 40 -27.45 -1.14 -10.61
N GLY A 41 -26.65 -1.14 -9.55
CA GLY A 41 -26.05 -2.33 -8.96
C GLY A 41 -25.25 -3.18 -9.94
N ASP A 42 -25.44 -4.49 -9.87
CA ASP A 42 -24.75 -5.48 -10.73
C ASP A 42 -24.92 -5.20 -12.20
N ARG A 43 -26.10 -4.70 -12.62
CA ARG A 43 -26.37 -4.38 -14.03
C ARG A 43 -25.36 -3.36 -14.55
N ALA A 44 -25.11 -2.28 -13.79
CA ALA A 44 -24.14 -1.27 -14.19
C ALA A 44 -22.72 -1.84 -14.28
N VAL A 45 -22.33 -2.69 -13.33
CA VAL A 45 -21.00 -3.33 -13.31
C VAL A 45 -20.84 -4.21 -14.54
N LEU A 46 -21.79 -5.10 -14.84
CA LEU A 46 -21.76 -6.00 -16.00
C LEU A 46 -21.63 -5.23 -17.33
N GLU A 47 -22.41 -4.14 -17.50
CA GLU A 47 -22.31 -3.29 -18.69
C GLU A 47 -20.94 -2.60 -18.80
N MET A 48 -20.32 -2.23 -17.67
CA MET A 48 -19.00 -1.60 -17.64
C MET A 48 -17.89 -2.61 -17.93
N GLU A 49 -17.98 -3.85 -17.42
CA GLU A 49 -17.02 -4.93 -17.77
C GLU A 49 -17.06 -5.23 -19.28
N ALA A 50 -18.27 -5.29 -19.88
CA ALA A 50 -18.41 -5.44 -21.31
C ALA A 50 -17.81 -4.25 -22.09
N LYS A 51 -17.96 -3.04 -21.59
CA LYS A 51 -17.46 -1.82 -22.23
C LYS A 51 -15.95 -1.64 -22.10
N PHE A 52 -15.40 -1.78 -20.89
CA PHE A 52 -14.01 -1.43 -20.57
C PHE A 52 -13.07 -2.63 -20.72
N ASP A 53 -13.46 -3.77 -20.18
CA ASP A 53 -12.63 -4.99 -20.17
C ASP A 53 -12.98 -5.94 -21.33
N LYS A 54 -14.04 -5.61 -22.10
CA LYS A 54 -14.52 -6.42 -23.24
C LYS A 54 -15.01 -7.82 -22.83
N ALA A 55 -15.42 -7.96 -21.58
CA ALA A 55 -15.89 -9.20 -20.98
C ALA A 55 -17.41 -9.22 -20.89
N GLU A 56 -18.08 -10.06 -21.66
CA GLU A 56 -19.53 -10.30 -21.57
C GLU A 56 -19.82 -11.32 -20.46
N LEU A 57 -20.20 -10.82 -19.29
CA LEU A 57 -20.43 -11.64 -18.11
C LEU A 57 -21.93 -11.80 -17.84
N THR A 58 -22.31 -12.99 -17.36
CA THR A 58 -23.66 -13.27 -16.82
C THR A 58 -23.70 -13.21 -15.30
N SER A 59 -22.56 -13.26 -14.63
CA SER A 59 -22.39 -13.17 -13.20
C SER A 59 -21.04 -12.56 -12.85
N LEU A 60 -21.02 -11.73 -11.80
CA LEU A 60 -19.76 -11.16 -11.29
C LEU A 60 -18.98 -12.15 -10.42
N ALA A 61 -19.65 -13.09 -9.76
CA ALA A 61 -19.00 -14.00 -8.82
C ALA A 61 -18.14 -15.05 -9.54
N VAL A 62 -16.93 -15.27 -9.06
CA VAL A 62 -16.11 -16.43 -9.42
C VAL A 62 -16.70 -17.67 -8.77
N THR A 63 -16.87 -18.74 -9.57
CA THR A 63 -17.46 -19.99 -9.13
C THR A 63 -16.43 -20.94 -8.51
N GLU A 64 -16.91 -21.90 -7.72
CA GLU A 64 -16.04 -22.97 -7.20
C GLU A 64 -15.40 -23.82 -8.32
N ALA A 65 -16.07 -23.94 -9.46
CA ALA A 65 -15.52 -24.66 -10.61
C ALA A 65 -14.31 -23.93 -11.18
N GLU A 66 -14.39 -22.59 -11.34
CA GLU A 66 -13.26 -21.77 -11.80
C GLU A 66 -12.09 -21.82 -10.82
N LEU A 67 -12.36 -21.84 -9.52
CA LEU A 67 -11.32 -21.98 -8.50
C LEU A 67 -10.60 -23.35 -8.61
N LYS A 68 -11.33 -24.44 -8.79
CA LYS A 68 -10.76 -25.77 -8.98
C LYS A 68 -9.98 -25.90 -10.29
N GLU A 69 -10.50 -25.32 -11.37
CA GLU A 69 -9.82 -25.28 -12.66
C GLU A 69 -8.49 -24.50 -12.55
N ALA A 70 -8.48 -23.35 -11.89
CA ALA A 70 -7.30 -22.55 -11.69
C ALA A 70 -6.17 -23.32 -11.00
N GLU A 71 -6.49 -24.17 -10.03
CA GLU A 71 -5.51 -25.03 -9.37
C GLU A 71 -4.84 -26.00 -10.35
N THR A 72 -5.53 -26.46 -11.37
CA THR A 72 -4.96 -27.36 -12.39
C THR A 72 -4.13 -26.64 -13.45
N LEU A 73 -4.43 -25.35 -13.69
CA LEU A 73 -3.78 -24.56 -14.74
C LEU A 73 -2.46 -23.91 -14.28
N VAL A 74 -2.26 -23.72 -12.98
CA VAL A 74 -1.00 -23.18 -12.43
C VAL A 74 0.02 -24.31 -12.33
N ASP A 75 1.23 -24.08 -12.85
CA ASP A 75 2.31 -25.07 -12.77
C ASP A 75 2.84 -25.26 -11.35
N GLU A 76 3.43 -26.42 -11.06
CA GLU A 76 3.87 -26.77 -9.70
C GLU A 76 5.02 -25.91 -9.18
N LYS A 77 5.87 -25.35 -10.04
CA LYS A 77 6.94 -24.44 -9.62
C LYS A 77 6.36 -23.12 -9.12
N LEU A 78 5.39 -22.57 -9.86
CA LEU A 78 4.71 -21.35 -9.45
C LEU A 78 3.87 -21.57 -8.18
N LYS A 79 3.20 -22.69 -8.06
CA LYS A 79 2.49 -23.05 -6.80
C LYS A 79 3.42 -23.11 -5.62
N ALA A 80 4.60 -23.72 -5.77
CA ALA A 80 5.61 -23.77 -4.71
C ALA A 80 6.11 -22.38 -4.32
N ALA A 81 6.38 -21.51 -5.31
CA ALA A 81 6.80 -20.13 -5.09
C ALA A 81 5.73 -19.31 -4.35
N ILE A 82 4.46 -19.41 -4.77
CA ILE A 82 3.33 -18.73 -4.12
C ILE A 82 3.19 -19.17 -2.66
N ARG A 83 3.32 -20.49 -2.39
CA ARG A 83 3.25 -21.01 -1.01
C ARG A 83 4.42 -20.53 -0.15
N LEU A 84 5.63 -20.49 -0.69
CA LEU A 84 6.81 -19.96 0.00
C LEU A 84 6.63 -18.48 0.35
N ALA A 85 6.25 -17.67 -0.64
CA ALA A 85 5.96 -16.26 -0.45
C ALA A 85 4.90 -16.04 0.65
N LYS A 86 3.76 -16.76 0.56
CA LYS A 86 2.70 -16.73 1.57
C LYS A 86 3.22 -17.05 2.96
N GLN A 87 4.05 -18.05 3.11
CA GLN A 87 4.61 -18.46 4.40
C GLN A 87 5.47 -17.33 5.00
N ASN A 88 6.34 -16.70 4.23
CA ASN A 88 7.20 -15.62 4.69
C ASN A 88 6.39 -14.37 5.06
N ILE A 89 5.41 -13.99 4.23
CA ILE A 89 4.47 -12.90 4.49
C ILE A 89 3.69 -13.17 5.79
N GLU A 90 3.21 -14.39 5.98
CA GLU A 90 2.48 -14.78 7.19
C GLU A 90 3.37 -14.68 8.43
N THR A 91 4.60 -15.18 8.34
CA THR A 91 5.56 -15.13 9.46
C THR A 91 5.86 -13.70 9.89
N PHE A 92 6.16 -12.83 8.94
CA PHE A 92 6.48 -11.44 9.22
C PHE A 92 5.28 -10.65 9.77
N HIS A 93 4.10 -10.80 9.16
CA HIS A 93 2.91 -10.06 9.59
C HIS A 93 2.32 -10.61 10.90
N ALA A 94 2.45 -11.91 11.18
CA ALA A 94 2.01 -12.49 12.46
C ALA A 94 2.80 -11.93 13.65
N ALA A 95 4.07 -11.59 13.45
CA ALA A 95 4.92 -10.98 14.49
C ALA A 95 4.50 -9.53 14.84
N GLN A 96 3.66 -8.89 14.01
CA GLN A 96 3.17 -7.52 14.22
C GLN A 96 1.92 -7.45 15.12
N ARG A 97 1.51 -8.52 15.74
CA ARG A 97 0.31 -8.54 16.60
C ARG A 97 0.44 -7.55 17.74
N PHE A 98 -0.57 -6.68 17.85
CA PHE A 98 -0.64 -5.71 18.93
C PHE A 98 -1.07 -6.38 20.23
N GLU A 99 -0.22 -6.30 21.24
CA GLU A 99 -0.51 -6.71 22.61
C GLU A 99 -0.83 -5.47 23.44
N GLY A 100 -2.12 -5.31 23.78
CA GLY A 100 -2.57 -4.18 24.59
C GLY A 100 -2.08 -4.27 26.03
N LYS A 101 -1.45 -3.18 26.52
CA LYS A 101 -1.00 -3.07 27.91
C LYS A 101 -2.03 -2.31 28.74
N LYS A 102 -2.42 -2.85 29.92
CA LYS A 102 -3.18 -2.10 30.91
C LYS A 102 -2.24 -1.19 31.70
N VAL A 103 -2.62 0.08 31.78
CA VAL A 103 -1.86 1.13 32.50
C VAL A 103 -2.77 1.72 33.57
N GLU A 104 -2.39 1.64 34.82
CA GLU A 104 -2.99 2.41 35.88
C GLU A 104 -2.39 3.82 35.87
N THR A 105 -3.15 4.79 35.36
CA THR A 105 -2.70 6.18 35.23
C THR A 105 -2.68 6.93 36.54
N MET A 106 -3.52 6.48 37.47
CA MET A 106 -3.60 6.95 38.86
C MET A 106 -4.33 5.85 39.65
N PRO A 107 -4.16 5.76 40.98
CA PRO A 107 -4.82 4.73 41.79
C PRO A 107 -6.34 4.67 41.51
N GLY A 108 -6.81 3.51 41.09
CA GLY A 108 -8.21 3.28 40.74
C GLY A 108 -8.66 3.75 39.34
N VAL A 109 -7.72 4.17 38.46
CA VAL A 109 -7.99 4.55 37.07
C VAL A 109 -7.13 3.70 36.14
N THR A 110 -7.73 2.77 35.41
CA THR A 110 -7.03 1.86 34.51
C THR A 110 -7.46 2.09 33.07
N CYS A 111 -6.49 2.33 32.16
CA CYS A 111 -6.71 2.52 30.74
C CYS A 111 -5.94 1.47 29.90
N TRP A 112 -6.55 1.03 28.81
CA TRP A 112 -5.87 0.12 27.85
C TRP A 112 -6.44 0.22 26.46
N GLN A 113 -5.73 -0.34 25.50
CA GLN A 113 -6.20 -0.53 24.14
C GLN A 113 -6.38 -2.01 23.82
N LYS A 114 -7.34 -2.33 22.98
CA LYS A 114 -7.59 -3.65 22.42
C LYS A 114 -7.61 -3.57 20.91
N ALA A 115 -6.81 -4.38 20.24
CA ALA A 115 -6.90 -4.55 18.80
C ALA A 115 -8.16 -5.36 18.43
N VAL A 116 -8.88 -4.87 17.44
CA VAL A 116 -10.07 -5.51 16.89
C VAL A 116 -10.00 -5.44 15.37
N ALA A 117 -10.18 -6.56 14.69
CA ALA A 117 -10.19 -6.63 13.24
C ALA A 117 -11.24 -5.69 12.63
N ILE A 118 -10.93 -5.12 11.47
CA ILE A 118 -11.94 -4.55 10.58
C ILE A 118 -12.74 -5.73 10.03
N GLU A 119 -14.03 -5.74 10.28
CA GLU A 119 -14.87 -6.93 10.03
C GLU A 119 -14.96 -7.27 8.53
N LYS A 120 -15.13 -6.25 7.67
CA LYS A 120 -15.31 -6.39 6.23
C LYS A 120 -14.30 -5.54 5.48
N VAL A 121 -13.47 -6.17 4.67
CA VAL A 121 -12.45 -5.50 3.87
C VAL A 121 -12.56 -5.88 2.40
N GLY A 122 -12.31 -4.90 1.53
CA GLY A 122 -12.26 -5.08 0.09
C GLY A 122 -10.81 -5.02 -0.40
N LEU A 123 -10.43 -5.96 -1.24
CA LEU A 123 -9.13 -6.04 -1.87
C LEU A 123 -9.31 -5.84 -3.39
N TYR A 124 -8.71 -4.80 -3.92
CA TYR A 124 -8.66 -4.58 -5.34
C TYR A 124 -7.33 -5.08 -5.90
N ILE A 125 -7.40 -6.00 -6.84
CA ILE A 125 -6.23 -6.53 -7.54
C ILE A 125 -6.31 -6.07 -8.99
N PRO A 126 -5.37 -5.22 -9.44
CA PRO A 126 -5.40 -4.74 -10.81
C PRO A 126 -5.15 -5.89 -11.80
N GLY A 127 -5.82 -5.80 -12.93
CA GLY A 127 -5.54 -6.60 -14.13
C GLY A 127 -4.79 -5.76 -15.16
N GLY A 128 -4.73 -6.24 -16.37
CA GLY A 128 -4.13 -5.54 -17.51
C GLY A 128 -2.82 -6.19 -17.97
N THR A 129 -1.71 -5.46 -17.97
CA THR A 129 -0.46 -5.94 -18.57
C THR A 129 0.27 -7.03 -17.78
N ALA A 130 -0.05 -7.20 -16.49
CA ALA A 130 0.54 -8.24 -15.64
C ALA A 130 -0.50 -8.76 -14.62
N PRO A 131 -0.56 -10.07 -14.38
CA PRO A 131 -1.41 -10.66 -13.35
C PRO A 131 -0.73 -10.53 -11.98
N LEU A 132 -1.08 -9.50 -11.20
CA LEU A 132 -0.44 -9.18 -9.92
C LEU A 132 -0.93 -10.11 -8.79
N PHE A 133 -0.68 -11.41 -8.92
CA PHE A 133 -1.06 -12.39 -7.89
C PHE A 133 -0.28 -12.22 -6.57
N SER A 134 0.91 -11.61 -6.58
CA SER A 134 1.64 -11.22 -5.37
C SER A 134 0.84 -10.27 -4.49
N THR A 135 0.16 -9.28 -5.10
CA THR A 135 -0.69 -8.32 -4.39
C THR A 135 -1.84 -9.02 -3.63
N VAL A 136 -2.33 -10.15 -4.15
CA VAL A 136 -3.32 -10.96 -3.42
C VAL A 136 -2.76 -11.42 -2.08
N LEU A 137 -1.53 -11.95 -2.06
CA LEU A 137 -0.87 -12.41 -0.84
C LEU A 137 -0.60 -11.25 0.12
N MET A 138 -0.07 -10.12 -0.40
CA MET A 138 0.28 -8.93 0.37
C MET A 138 -0.92 -8.31 1.09
N LEU A 139 -2.12 -8.44 0.56
CA LEU A 139 -3.33 -7.89 1.16
C LEU A 139 -4.15 -8.94 1.92
N ALA A 140 -4.32 -10.13 1.36
CA ALA A 140 -5.19 -11.13 1.96
C ALA A 140 -4.57 -11.81 3.18
N VAL A 141 -3.26 -12.08 3.18
CA VAL A 141 -2.60 -12.74 4.31
C VAL A 141 -2.69 -11.91 5.60
N PRO A 142 -2.29 -10.62 5.62
CA PRO A 142 -2.46 -9.82 6.83
C PRO A 142 -3.93 -9.61 7.21
N ALA A 143 -4.86 -9.52 6.25
CA ALA A 143 -6.30 -9.46 6.54
C ALA A 143 -6.79 -10.71 7.30
N LYS A 144 -6.32 -11.90 6.89
CA LYS A 144 -6.64 -13.17 7.59
C LYS A 144 -6.02 -13.23 8.97
N ILE A 145 -4.75 -12.83 9.13
CA ILE A 145 -4.05 -12.80 10.43
C ILE A 145 -4.76 -11.84 11.40
N ALA A 146 -5.23 -10.68 10.91
CA ALA A 146 -6.00 -9.72 11.68
C ALA A 146 -7.33 -10.28 12.18
N GLY A 147 -7.90 -11.28 11.48
CA GLY A 147 -9.20 -11.87 11.79
C GLY A 147 -10.37 -11.15 11.12
N CYS A 148 -10.16 -10.51 9.96
CA CYS A 148 -11.23 -9.96 9.15
C CYS A 148 -12.21 -11.09 8.77
N LYS A 149 -13.51 -10.90 9.08
CA LYS A 149 -14.52 -11.94 8.88
C LYS A 149 -14.91 -12.10 7.42
N GLU A 150 -14.98 -10.98 6.70
CA GLU A 150 -15.35 -10.94 5.29
C GLU A 150 -14.25 -10.23 4.50
N ILE A 151 -13.64 -10.96 3.57
CA ILE A 151 -12.62 -10.46 2.66
C ILE A 151 -13.18 -10.62 1.26
N VAL A 152 -13.48 -9.50 0.63
CA VAL A 152 -14.01 -9.38 -0.74
C VAL A 152 -12.86 -9.01 -1.66
N LEU A 153 -12.63 -9.80 -2.70
CA LEU A 153 -11.61 -9.52 -3.71
C LEU A 153 -12.28 -9.19 -5.04
N CYS A 154 -11.95 -8.03 -5.63
CA CYS A 154 -12.35 -7.65 -6.97
C CYS A 154 -11.12 -7.57 -7.88
N THR A 155 -11.21 -8.16 -9.06
CA THR A 155 -10.17 -8.14 -10.09
C THR A 155 -10.82 -8.19 -11.48
N PRO A 156 -10.32 -7.46 -12.49
CA PRO A 156 -10.90 -7.50 -13.81
C PRO A 156 -10.73 -8.90 -14.44
N PRO A 157 -11.73 -9.35 -15.19
CA PRO A 157 -11.61 -10.55 -16.01
C PRO A 157 -10.84 -10.28 -17.32
N ASP A 158 -10.44 -11.34 -18.00
CA ASP A 158 -10.04 -11.27 -19.40
C ASP A 158 -11.26 -11.15 -20.35
N LYS A 159 -11.02 -11.03 -21.64
CA LYS A 159 -12.08 -10.90 -22.66
C LYS A 159 -13.02 -12.11 -22.73
N GLU A 160 -12.55 -13.26 -22.30
CA GLU A 160 -13.30 -14.51 -22.19
C GLU A 160 -14.08 -14.61 -20.88
N GLY A 161 -14.04 -13.57 -20.04
CA GLY A 161 -14.74 -13.50 -18.75
C GLY A 161 -14.08 -14.32 -17.64
N ARG A 162 -12.78 -14.61 -17.75
CA ARG A 162 -12.04 -15.43 -16.79
C ARG A 162 -11.04 -14.59 -16.01
N VAL A 163 -10.85 -14.93 -14.75
CA VAL A 163 -9.76 -14.37 -13.92
C VAL A 163 -8.50 -15.22 -14.12
N HIS A 164 -7.35 -14.57 -14.15
CA HIS A 164 -6.06 -15.25 -14.33
C HIS A 164 -5.85 -16.35 -13.27
N PRO A 165 -5.49 -17.59 -13.67
CA PRO A 165 -5.41 -18.73 -12.74
C PRO A 165 -4.49 -18.50 -11.53
N ALA A 166 -3.35 -17.82 -11.70
CA ALA A 166 -2.44 -17.52 -10.60
C ALA A 166 -3.06 -16.58 -9.54
N ILE A 167 -3.94 -15.64 -9.95
CA ILE A 167 -4.69 -14.78 -9.01
C ILE A 167 -5.66 -15.62 -8.18
N LEU A 168 -6.41 -16.51 -8.83
CA LEU A 168 -7.35 -17.41 -8.16
C LEU A 168 -6.64 -18.36 -7.21
N PHE A 169 -5.52 -18.95 -7.65
CA PHE A 169 -4.71 -19.83 -6.80
C PHE A 169 -4.12 -19.09 -5.59
N ALA A 170 -3.57 -17.89 -5.78
CA ALA A 170 -3.07 -17.08 -4.68
C ALA A 170 -4.18 -16.73 -3.68
N ALA A 171 -5.38 -16.40 -4.17
CA ALA A 171 -6.55 -16.13 -3.33
C ALA A 171 -6.95 -17.37 -2.51
N GLN A 172 -6.98 -18.56 -3.12
CA GLN A 172 -7.25 -19.82 -2.40
C GLN A 172 -6.21 -20.10 -1.31
N VAL A 173 -4.91 -19.97 -1.63
CA VAL A 173 -3.80 -20.18 -0.69
C VAL A 173 -3.86 -19.18 0.46
N ALA A 174 -4.30 -17.95 0.21
CA ALA A 174 -4.52 -16.93 1.24
C ALA A 174 -5.86 -17.09 1.98
N GLY A 175 -6.72 -18.03 1.57
CA GLY A 175 -8.01 -18.31 2.21
C GLY A 175 -9.11 -17.31 1.87
N VAL A 176 -9.05 -16.67 0.70
CA VAL A 176 -10.11 -15.80 0.16
C VAL A 176 -10.95 -16.59 -0.84
N ASN A 177 -12.26 -16.58 -0.61
CA ASN A 177 -13.22 -17.31 -1.45
C ASN A 177 -14.38 -16.44 -1.97
N ARG A 178 -14.40 -15.15 -1.64
CA ARG A 178 -15.36 -14.18 -2.18
C ARG A 178 -14.65 -13.31 -3.22
N ILE A 179 -14.64 -13.79 -4.45
CA ILE A 179 -13.91 -13.18 -5.57
C ILE A 179 -14.92 -12.76 -6.64
N PHE A 180 -14.75 -11.53 -7.15
CA PHE A 180 -15.66 -10.94 -8.12
C PHE A 180 -14.88 -10.43 -9.35
N LYS A 181 -15.45 -10.67 -10.51
CA LYS A 181 -14.97 -10.26 -11.83
C LYS A 181 -15.38 -8.80 -12.06
N ALA A 182 -14.67 -7.89 -11.43
CA ALA A 182 -14.92 -6.46 -11.56
C ALA A 182 -13.60 -5.70 -11.53
N GLY A 183 -13.37 -4.85 -12.51
CA GLY A 183 -12.19 -4.00 -12.67
C GLY A 183 -12.47 -2.52 -12.36
N GLY A 184 -11.45 -1.69 -12.42
CA GLY A 184 -11.57 -0.24 -12.47
C GLY A 184 -12.40 0.43 -11.37
N VAL A 185 -13.03 1.53 -11.76
CA VAL A 185 -13.88 2.37 -10.88
C VAL A 185 -15.09 1.60 -10.37
N GLN A 186 -15.71 0.77 -11.23
CA GLN A 186 -16.91 0.02 -10.88
C GLN A 186 -16.65 -1.03 -9.79
N ALA A 187 -15.45 -1.61 -9.73
CA ALA A 187 -15.04 -2.49 -8.63
C ALA A 187 -14.95 -1.73 -7.29
N ILE A 188 -14.31 -0.57 -7.29
CA ILE A 188 -14.22 0.30 -6.10
C ILE A 188 -15.60 0.73 -5.64
N ALA A 189 -16.46 1.16 -6.56
CA ALA A 189 -17.84 1.56 -6.26
C ALA A 189 -18.66 0.37 -5.68
N SER A 190 -18.54 -0.82 -6.28
CA SER A 190 -19.24 -2.02 -5.79
C SER A 190 -18.85 -2.37 -4.35
N MET A 191 -17.56 -2.34 -4.03
CA MET A 191 -17.08 -2.59 -2.67
C MET A 191 -17.48 -1.48 -1.69
N ALA A 192 -17.51 -0.21 -2.15
CA ALA A 192 -17.84 0.93 -1.30
C ALA A 192 -19.34 0.98 -0.92
N TYR A 193 -20.23 0.63 -1.85
CA TYR A 193 -21.68 0.79 -1.65
C TYR A 193 -22.43 -0.53 -1.52
N GLY A 194 -21.86 -1.61 -2.01
CA GLY A 194 -22.54 -2.89 -2.18
C GLY A 194 -23.38 -2.92 -3.45
N THR A 195 -23.53 -4.11 -4.02
CA THR A 195 -24.45 -4.43 -5.10
C THR A 195 -25.20 -5.72 -4.72
N GLU A 196 -26.02 -6.27 -5.64
CA GLU A 196 -26.70 -7.54 -5.39
C GLU A 196 -25.72 -8.69 -5.15
N SER A 197 -24.58 -8.70 -5.85
CA SER A 197 -23.54 -9.75 -5.71
C SER A 197 -22.40 -9.34 -4.80
N VAL A 198 -21.89 -8.10 -4.93
CA VAL A 198 -20.68 -7.64 -4.23
C VAL A 198 -21.05 -7.02 -2.89
N PRO A 199 -20.60 -7.59 -1.76
CA PRO A 199 -20.91 -7.04 -0.44
C PRO A 199 -20.24 -5.69 -0.21
N LYS A 200 -20.93 -4.77 0.47
CA LYS A 200 -20.34 -3.53 0.98
C LYS A 200 -19.29 -3.86 2.04
N VAL A 201 -18.14 -3.16 1.96
CA VAL A 201 -17.02 -3.28 2.91
C VAL A 201 -16.81 -2.00 3.70
N TYR A 202 -15.94 -2.06 4.73
CA TYR A 202 -15.64 -0.92 5.60
C TYR A 202 -14.31 -0.24 5.25
N LYS A 203 -13.41 -0.97 4.59
CA LYS A 203 -12.14 -0.43 4.11
C LYS A 203 -11.72 -1.13 2.83
N ILE A 204 -11.20 -0.35 1.86
CA ILE A 204 -10.73 -0.86 0.55
C ILE A 204 -9.21 -0.71 0.50
N PHE A 205 -8.56 -1.77 0.03
CA PHE A 205 -7.12 -1.88 -0.17
C PHE A 205 -6.80 -2.21 -1.62
N GLY A 206 -5.63 -1.84 -2.06
CA GLY A 206 -5.05 -2.27 -3.32
C GLY A 206 -4.60 -1.13 -4.21
N PRO A 207 -3.53 -1.36 -4.99
CA PRO A 207 -3.02 -0.42 -5.98
C PRO A 207 -3.96 -0.36 -7.18
N GLY A 208 -3.80 0.67 -8.01
CA GLY A 208 -4.57 0.80 -9.25
C GLY A 208 -4.11 1.97 -10.09
N ASN A 209 -4.63 2.04 -11.30
CA ASN A 209 -4.38 3.17 -12.21
C ASN A 209 -5.03 4.47 -11.70
N GLN A 210 -4.82 5.58 -12.42
CA GLN A 210 -5.35 6.90 -12.07
C GLN A 210 -6.86 6.93 -11.84
N TYR A 211 -7.66 6.12 -12.54
CA TYR A 211 -9.11 6.05 -12.36
C TYR A 211 -9.47 5.34 -11.05
N VAL A 212 -8.79 4.26 -10.72
CA VAL A 212 -8.95 3.54 -9.44
C VAL A 212 -8.52 4.43 -8.28
N THR A 213 -7.39 5.14 -8.42
CA THR A 213 -6.92 6.11 -7.43
C THR A 213 -7.94 7.23 -7.21
N ALA A 214 -8.47 7.83 -8.27
CA ALA A 214 -9.51 8.85 -8.20
C ALA A 214 -10.80 8.30 -7.54
N ALA A 215 -11.19 7.06 -7.86
CA ALA A 215 -12.35 6.42 -7.26
C ALA A 215 -12.15 6.20 -5.74
N LYS A 216 -10.99 5.69 -5.33
CA LYS A 216 -10.65 5.52 -3.90
C LYS A 216 -10.69 6.86 -3.17
N GLN A 217 -10.12 7.92 -3.73
CA GLN A 217 -10.18 9.26 -3.16
C GLN A 217 -11.62 9.74 -2.98
N LEU A 218 -12.46 9.63 -4.01
CA LEU A 218 -13.83 10.09 -3.94
C LEU A 218 -14.67 9.34 -2.90
N VAL A 219 -14.58 8.01 -2.85
CA VAL A 219 -15.34 7.22 -1.86
C VAL A 219 -14.81 7.42 -0.44
N SER A 220 -13.52 7.77 -0.28
CA SER A 220 -12.92 8.01 1.04
C SER A 220 -13.36 9.31 1.70
N LEU A 221 -13.91 10.24 0.95
CA LEU A 221 -14.37 11.52 1.50
C LEU A 221 -15.50 11.36 2.52
N ARG A 222 -16.38 10.34 2.38
CA ARG A 222 -17.58 10.18 3.21
C ARG A 222 -18.02 8.74 3.47
N ASP A 223 -17.67 7.77 2.60
CA ASP A 223 -18.42 6.53 2.49
C ASP A 223 -17.67 5.29 3.00
N VAL A 224 -16.37 5.17 2.69
CA VAL A 224 -15.56 3.99 3.04
C VAL A 224 -14.10 4.39 3.26
N ALA A 225 -13.43 3.77 4.22
CA ALA A 225 -12.01 4.00 4.42
C ALA A 225 -11.18 3.37 3.29
N ILE A 226 -10.00 3.91 3.02
CA ILE A 226 -9.02 3.33 2.10
C ILE A 226 -7.69 3.07 2.81
N ASP A 227 -6.79 2.31 2.18
CA ASP A 227 -5.44 2.04 2.67
C ASP A 227 -4.62 3.34 2.81
N MET A 228 -4.25 3.94 1.69
CA MET A 228 -3.49 5.18 1.64
C MET A 228 -3.68 5.87 0.27
N PRO A 229 -3.41 7.17 0.16
CA PRO A 229 -3.18 7.81 -1.13
C PRO A 229 -1.96 7.18 -1.80
N ALA A 230 -2.07 6.89 -3.10
CA ALA A 230 -0.97 6.34 -3.89
C ALA A 230 -0.85 7.07 -5.23
N GLY A 231 0.37 7.22 -5.70
CA GLY A 231 0.74 7.69 -7.02
C GLY A 231 1.44 6.59 -7.82
N PRO A 232 2.20 6.94 -8.84
CA PRO A 232 3.09 6.02 -9.54
C PRO A 232 4.16 5.44 -8.61
N SER A 233 4.61 4.21 -8.92
CA SER A 233 5.64 3.54 -8.12
C SER A 233 7.03 4.17 -8.30
N GLU A 234 7.84 4.08 -7.26
CA GLU A 234 9.13 4.75 -7.15
C GLU A 234 10.18 3.83 -6.54
N VAL A 235 11.41 3.86 -7.06
CA VAL A 235 12.58 3.32 -6.40
C VAL A 235 13.67 4.38 -6.28
N GLU A 236 14.35 4.39 -5.15
CA GLU A 236 15.62 5.09 -4.96
C GLU A 236 16.69 4.09 -4.55
N VAL A 237 17.84 4.16 -5.24
CA VAL A 237 19.07 3.50 -4.80
C VAL A 237 19.99 4.56 -4.21
N LEU A 238 20.34 4.40 -2.95
CA LEU A 238 21.37 5.19 -2.26
C LEU A 238 22.66 4.38 -2.20
N ALA A 239 23.70 4.84 -2.90
CA ALA A 239 24.90 4.05 -3.11
C ALA A 239 26.19 4.87 -2.94
N ASP A 240 27.26 4.22 -2.48
CA ASP A 240 28.62 4.76 -2.54
C ASP A 240 29.45 4.04 -3.62
N GLU A 241 30.76 4.36 -3.70
CA GLU A 241 31.68 3.80 -4.69
C GLU A 241 31.86 2.28 -4.59
N THR A 242 31.40 1.63 -3.52
CA THR A 242 31.51 0.18 -3.32
C THR A 242 30.37 -0.61 -3.97
N ALA A 243 29.32 0.08 -4.40
CA ALA A 243 28.15 -0.55 -5.03
C ALA A 243 28.49 -1.18 -6.38
N ASN A 244 27.77 -2.26 -6.71
CA ASN A 244 27.92 -2.91 -8.00
C ASN A 244 26.99 -2.24 -9.03
N PRO A 245 27.53 -1.58 -10.08
CA PRO A 245 26.71 -0.89 -11.06
C PRO A 245 25.74 -1.81 -11.81
N VAL A 246 26.05 -3.10 -11.93
CA VAL A 246 25.16 -4.09 -12.58
C VAL A 246 23.89 -4.31 -11.72
N PHE A 247 24.05 -4.35 -10.40
CA PHE A 247 22.93 -4.55 -9.46
C PHE A 247 22.08 -3.27 -9.39
N VAL A 248 22.73 -2.12 -9.20
CA VAL A 248 22.04 -0.82 -9.18
C VAL A 248 21.22 -0.60 -10.47
N ALA A 249 21.80 -0.90 -11.62
CA ALA A 249 21.08 -0.78 -12.89
C ALA A 249 19.88 -1.72 -12.99
N ALA A 250 20.03 -2.95 -12.51
CA ALA A 250 18.94 -3.93 -12.49
C ALA A 250 17.78 -3.46 -11.58
N ASP A 251 18.08 -2.90 -10.40
CA ASP A 251 17.08 -2.38 -9.47
C ASP A 251 16.37 -1.13 -10.02
N LEU A 252 17.08 -0.23 -10.69
CA LEU A 252 16.45 0.91 -11.36
C LEU A 252 15.51 0.47 -12.50
N LEU A 253 15.88 -0.59 -13.22
CA LEU A 253 15.08 -1.13 -14.32
C LEU A 253 13.89 -1.96 -13.84
N SER A 254 13.99 -2.65 -12.71
CA SER A 254 12.86 -3.40 -12.12
C SER A 254 11.69 -2.45 -11.83
N GLN A 255 11.96 -1.25 -11.33
CA GLN A 255 10.93 -0.23 -11.13
C GLN A 255 10.48 0.41 -12.45
N ALA A 256 11.41 0.67 -13.37
CA ALA A 256 11.07 1.35 -14.62
C ALA A 256 10.10 0.56 -15.51
N GLU A 257 10.08 -0.77 -15.41
CA GLU A 257 9.17 -1.62 -16.19
C GLU A 257 7.73 -1.68 -15.65
N HIS A 258 7.45 -1.18 -14.43
CA HIS A 258 6.11 -1.16 -13.84
C HIS A 258 5.13 -0.30 -14.63
N GLY A 259 5.54 0.90 -15.04
CA GLY A 259 4.68 1.81 -15.79
C GLY A 259 5.42 3.03 -16.32
N VAL A 260 4.84 3.67 -17.32
CA VAL A 260 5.41 4.86 -17.97
C VAL A 260 5.57 6.06 -17.02
N ASP A 261 4.80 6.07 -15.94
CA ASP A 261 4.79 7.13 -14.91
C ASP A 261 5.68 6.78 -13.71
N SER A 262 6.28 5.57 -13.66
CA SER A 262 7.21 5.17 -12.61
C SER A 262 8.46 6.04 -12.62
N GLN A 263 9.11 6.18 -11.47
CA GLN A 263 10.35 6.94 -11.33
C GLN A 263 11.43 6.10 -10.65
N ALA A 264 12.61 6.06 -11.26
CA ALA A 264 13.80 5.43 -10.69
C ALA A 264 14.87 6.50 -10.43
N MET A 265 15.50 6.47 -9.26
CA MET A 265 16.47 7.46 -8.83
C MET A 265 17.71 6.78 -8.25
N LEU A 266 18.90 7.23 -8.66
CA LEU A 266 20.15 6.95 -7.97
C LEU A 266 20.61 8.23 -7.26
N ILE A 267 20.95 8.10 -5.98
CA ILE A 267 21.71 9.10 -5.23
C ILE A 267 23.04 8.47 -4.84
N THR A 268 24.15 9.09 -5.23
CA THR A 268 25.49 8.55 -4.94
C THR A 268 26.49 9.66 -4.63
N THR A 269 27.58 9.29 -3.98
CA THR A 269 28.74 10.16 -3.75
C THR A 269 29.84 9.97 -4.81
N SER A 270 29.66 9.06 -5.78
CA SER A 270 30.65 8.66 -6.78
C SER A 270 30.22 9.01 -8.21
N GLU A 271 30.95 9.88 -8.89
CA GLU A 271 30.75 10.17 -10.31
C GLU A 271 31.07 8.95 -11.19
N ASP A 272 32.07 8.16 -10.80
CA ASP A 272 32.44 6.94 -11.53
C ASP A 272 31.31 5.90 -11.47
N LEU A 273 30.67 5.73 -10.29
CA LEU A 273 29.51 4.86 -10.17
C LEU A 273 28.31 5.37 -10.98
N GLN A 274 28.04 6.67 -10.94
CA GLN A 274 26.96 7.28 -11.74
C GLN A 274 27.12 6.96 -13.23
N GLN A 275 28.33 7.13 -13.75
CA GLN A 275 28.62 6.86 -15.16
C GLN A 275 28.51 5.37 -15.50
N ALA A 276 29.07 4.50 -14.65
CA ALA A 276 28.99 3.04 -14.82
C ALA A 276 27.55 2.54 -14.79
N VAL A 277 26.73 3.05 -13.86
CA VAL A 277 25.30 2.71 -13.78
C VAL A 277 24.54 3.18 -15.01
N LYS A 278 24.82 4.37 -15.51
CA LYS A 278 24.19 4.85 -16.74
C LYS A 278 24.44 3.91 -17.92
N GLU A 279 25.71 3.53 -18.14
CA GLU A 279 26.10 2.61 -19.21
C GLU A 279 25.46 1.24 -19.05
N GLU A 280 25.38 0.77 -17.82
CA GLU A 280 24.79 -0.54 -17.50
C GLU A 280 23.25 -0.53 -17.64
N VAL A 281 22.57 0.56 -17.28
CA VAL A 281 21.14 0.74 -17.54
C VAL A 281 20.86 0.70 -19.06
N GLU A 282 21.65 1.42 -19.87
CA GLU A 282 21.52 1.42 -21.32
C GLU A 282 21.70 0.00 -21.90
N ARG A 283 22.71 -0.75 -21.41
CA ARG A 283 22.98 -2.11 -21.84
C ARG A 283 21.87 -3.10 -21.45
N GLN A 284 21.39 -3.07 -20.20
CA GLN A 284 20.37 -4.00 -19.70
C GLN A 284 18.99 -3.67 -20.30
N LEU A 285 18.67 -2.41 -20.54
CA LEU A 285 17.42 -1.96 -21.16
C LEU A 285 17.16 -2.63 -22.52
N GLU A 286 18.22 -2.83 -23.31
CA GLU A 286 18.12 -3.51 -24.62
C GLU A 286 17.65 -4.96 -24.51
N LEU A 287 17.80 -5.58 -23.35
CA LEU A 287 17.43 -6.98 -23.10
C LEU A 287 16.00 -7.15 -22.52
N LEU A 288 15.34 -6.04 -22.15
CA LEU A 288 14.03 -6.11 -21.49
C LEU A 288 12.90 -6.31 -22.48
N PRO A 289 11.99 -7.29 -22.24
CA PRO A 289 10.79 -7.46 -23.06
C PRO A 289 9.86 -6.22 -23.01
N ARG A 290 9.86 -5.47 -21.89
CA ARG A 290 9.04 -4.26 -21.69
C ARG A 290 9.83 -2.96 -21.91
N LYS A 291 10.85 -2.98 -22.79
CA LYS A 291 11.74 -1.85 -23.06
C LYS A 291 11.02 -0.54 -23.30
N GLU A 292 9.96 -0.51 -24.13
CA GLU A 292 9.23 0.72 -24.47
C GLU A 292 8.58 1.41 -23.25
N ILE A 293 8.17 0.63 -22.25
CA ILE A 293 7.61 1.16 -21.00
C ILE A 293 8.74 1.72 -20.15
N ALA A 294 9.81 0.95 -19.97
CA ALA A 294 10.97 1.34 -19.19
C ALA A 294 11.64 2.61 -19.75
N GLU A 295 11.79 2.74 -21.07
CA GLU A 295 12.34 3.96 -21.71
C GLU A 295 11.56 5.22 -21.34
N LYS A 296 10.23 5.14 -21.33
CA LYS A 296 9.38 6.28 -20.95
C LYS A 296 9.52 6.65 -19.48
N SER A 297 9.55 5.66 -18.60
CA SER A 297 9.81 5.84 -17.16
C SER A 297 11.19 6.47 -16.92
N LEU A 298 12.23 5.95 -17.58
CA LEU A 298 13.59 6.45 -17.45
C LEU A 298 13.77 7.89 -17.93
N ALA A 299 12.89 8.40 -18.80
CA ALA A 299 12.91 9.80 -19.22
C ALA A 299 12.67 10.79 -18.06
N SER A 300 11.89 10.40 -17.06
CA SER A 300 11.65 11.16 -15.82
C SER A 300 12.59 10.81 -14.67
N SER A 301 13.43 9.79 -14.84
CA SER A 301 14.34 9.24 -13.84
C SER A 301 15.69 9.97 -13.81
N LYS A 302 16.41 9.91 -12.69
CA LYS A 302 17.59 10.74 -12.43
C LYS A 302 18.71 9.94 -11.78
N LEU A 303 19.97 10.28 -12.15
CA LEU A 303 21.18 9.81 -11.48
C LEU A 303 21.85 11.04 -10.86
N ILE A 304 21.91 11.11 -9.54
CA ILE A 304 22.34 12.30 -8.80
C ILE A 304 23.62 11.99 -8.05
N VAL A 305 24.65 12.82 -8.27
CA VAL A 305 25.87 12.81 -7.44
C VAL A 305 25.78 13.97 -6.47
N VAL A 306 26.08 13.69 -5.19
CA VAL A 306 26.18 14.68 -4.12
C VAL A 306 27.58 14.64 -3.48
N LYS A 307 27.92 15.66 -2.72
CA LYS A 307 29.29 15.84 -2.21
C LYS A 307 29.73 14.78 -1.16
N ASP A 308 28.80 14.31 -0.34
CA ASP A 308 29.07 13.38 0.74
C ASP A 308 27.80 12.60 1.15
N MET A 309 27.98 11.56 1.97
CA MET A 309 26.89 10.71 2.44
C MET A 309 25.90 11.45 3.36
N GLU A 310 26.31 12.53 4.03
CA GLU A 310 25.41 13.38 4.82
C GLU A 310 24.34 14.01 3.92
N GLU A 311 24.78 14.64 2.86
CA GLU A 311 23.89 15.27 1.89
C GLU A 311 23.03 14.22 1.15
N ALA A 312 23.60 13.04 0.87
CA ALA A 312 22.86 11.93 0.25
C ALA A 312 21.68 11.50 1.12
N ILE A 313 21.88 11.27 2.41
CA ILE A 313 20.83 10.89 3.36
C ILE A 313 19.78 12.01 3.54
N GLU A 314 20.20 13.27 3.59
CA GLU A 314 19.28 14.40 3.65
C GLU A 314 18.39 14.45 2.40
N LEU A 315 18.96 14.26 1.23
CA LEU A 315 18.21 14.26 -0.04
C LEU A 315 17.24 13.07 -0.13
N THR A 316 17.68 11.88 0.30
CA THR A 316 16.84 10.68 0.44
C THR A 316 15.64 10.94 1.35
N ASN A 317 15.87 11.48 2.54
CA ASN A 317 14.79 11.79 3.49
C ASN A 317 13.86 12.89 2.97
N GLU A 318 14.37 13.85 2.18
CA GLU A 318 13.52 14.86 1.53
C GLU A 318 12.70 14.25 0.39
N TYR A 319 13.27 13.34 -0.39
CA TYR A 319 12.52 12.63 -1.42
C TYR A 319 11.48 11.68 -0.81
N ALA A 320 11.81 10.97 0.25
CA ALA A 320 10.93 10.00 0.91
C ALA A 320 10.40 8.94 -0.07
N PRO A 321 11.28 8.08 -0.59
CA PRO A 321 10.93 7.11 -1.63
C PRO A 321 9.95 6.04 -1.13
N GLU A 322 9.21 5.43 -2.05
CA GLU A 322 8.44 4.21 -1.82
C GLU A 322 9.37 3.06 -1.45
N HIS A 323 10.31 2.74 -2.34
CA HIS A 323 11.34 1.73 -2.14
C HIS A 323 12.70 2.42 -2.05
N LEU A 324 13.44 2.14 -0.97
CA LEU A 324 14.81 2.60 -0.78
C LEU A 324 15.76 1.42 -0.72
N ILE A 325 16.68 1.32 -1.68
CA ILE A 325 17.76 0.33 -1.64
C ILE A 325 19.03 1.04 -1.19
N VAL A 326 19.70 0.53 -0.17
CA VAL A 326 20.94 1.10 0.38
C VAL A 326 22.09 0.17 0.04
N GLU A 327 22.89 0.58 -0.96
CA GLU A 327 24.10 -0.13 -1.41
C GLU A 327 25.36 0.66 -1.06
N THR A 328 25.64 0.77 0.23
CA THR A 328 26.84 1.42 0.77
C THR A 328 27.66 0.46 1.62
N ALA A 329 28.94 0.72 1.79
CA ALA A 329 29.81 -0.09 2.66
C ALA A 329 29.23 -0.20 4.09
N ASP A 330 28.74 0.90 4.64
CA ASP A 330 28.19 1.01 5.98
C ASP A 330 26.65 1.14 5.97
N TYR A 331 25.95 0.32 5.18
CA TYR A 331 24.50 0.40 4.98
C TYR A 331 23.68 0.40 6.29
N MET A 332 24.15 -0.26 7.35
CA MET A 332 23.46 -0.25 8.65
C MET A 332 23.50 1.12 9.32
N GLN A 333 24.61 1.85 9.24
CA GLN A 333 24.72 3.21 9.78
C GLN A 333 23.86 4.19 8.98
N VAL A 334 23.78 4.00 7.66
CA VAL A 334 22.87 4.77 6.80
C VAL A 334 21.42 4.50 7.17
N ALA A 335 21.06 3.23 7.37
CA ALA A 335 19.69 2.82 7.74
C ALA A 335 19.20 3.48 9.04
N GLU A 336 20.05 3.63 10.06
CA GLU A 336 19.69 4.30 11.33
C GLU A 336 19.32 5.79 11.13
N ARG A 337 19.72 6.38 10.03
CA ARG A 337 19.51 7.80 9.70
C ARG A 337 18.39 8.03 8.70
N VAL A 338 17.87 6.96 8.09
CA VAL A 338 16.69 7.04 7.22
C VAL A 338 15.45 7.18 8.09
N VAL A 339 14.70 8.25 7.87
CA VAL A 339 13.47 8.55 8.61
C VAL A 339 12.23 8.58 7.73
N ASN A 340 12.41 8.65 6.41
CA ASN A 340 11.31 8.76 5.44
C ASN A 340 11.55 7.79 4.27
N ALA A 341 10.95 6.61 4.34
CA ALA A 341 10.87 5.65 3.23
C ALA A 341 9.67 4.71 3.45
N GLY A 342 9.11 4.18 2.39
CA GLY A 342 8.05 3.17 2.48
C GLY A 342 8.58 1.81 2.92
N SER A 343 9.67 1.34 2.29
CA SER A 343 10.42 0.15 2.65
C SER A 343 11.90 0.35 2.37
N VAL A 344 12.79 -0.24 3.19
CA VAL A 344 14.25 -0.11 3.06
C VAL A 344 14.88 -1.49 2.86
N PHE A 345 15.69 -1.61 1.82
CA PHE A 345 16.42 -2.82 1.42
C PHE A 345 17.90 -2.60 1.68
N LEU A 346 18.53 -3.48 2.46
CA LEU A 346 19.86 -3.25 3.01
C LEU A 346 20.92 -4.16 2.38
N GLY A 347 21.90 -3.55 1.75
CA GLY A 347 23.03 -4.22 1.12
C GLY A 347 22.73 -4.77 -0.28
N SER A 348 23.77 -5.09 -1.01
CA SER A 348 23.75 -5.46 -2.45
C SER A 348 22.99 -6.74 -2.80
N LEU A 349 22.62 -7.56 -1.81
CA LEU A 349 21.83 -8.79 -2.01
C LEU A 349 20.34 -8.62 -1.67
N SER A 350 19.88 -7.40 -1.45
CA SER A 350 18.51 -7.08 -1.07
C SER A 350 17.82 -6.23 -2.14
N PRO A 351 17.50 -6.80 -3.31
CA PRO A 351 16.80 -6.08 -4.37
C PRO A 351 15.36 -5.78 -3.97
N GLU A 352 14.74 -4.75 -4.58
CA GLU A 352 13.31 -4.43 -4.44
C GLU A 352 12.41 -5.66 -4.64
N SER A 353 12.70 -6.45 -5.68
CA SER A 353 11.92 -7.65 -6.00
C SER A 353 11.88 -8.70 -4.87
N ALA A 354 12.83 -8.70 -3.94
CA ALA A 354 12.72 -9.57 -2.76
C ALA A 354 11.53 -9.18 -1.88
N GLY A 355 11.32 -7.89 -1.64
CA GLY A 355 10.18 -7.36 -0.91
C GLY A 355 8.87 -7.52 -1.65
N ASP A 356 8.90 -7.35 -2.97
CA ASP A 356 7.72 -7.45 -3.82
C ASP A 356 7.12 -8.85 -3.88
N TYR A 357 7.97 -9.88 -3.74
CA TYR A 357 7.50 -11.25 -3.93
C TYR A 357 7.62 -12.15 -2.72
N ALA A 358 8.78 -12.20 -2.04
CA ALA A 358 9.07 -13.36 -1.21
C ALA A 358 9.74 -13.12 0.14
N SER A 359 10.33 -11.95 0.43
CA SER A 359 11.02 -11.70 1.71
C SER A 359 10.09 -11.70 2.93
N GLY A 360 8.81 -11.35 2.73
CA GLY A 360 7.80 -11.33 3.77
C GLY A 360 7.29 -9.93 4.14
N THR A 361 7.97 -8.86 3.74
CA THR A 361 7.48 -7.48 3.84
C THR A 361 6.31 -7.23 2.90
N ASN A 362 5.71 -6.04 2.95
CA ASN A 362 4.58 -5.70 2.10
C ASN A 362 4.99 -4.70 1.03
N HIS A 363 4.58 -4.93 -0.21
CA HIS A 363 4.87 -4.04 -1.31
C HIS A 363 3.80 -2.95 -1.56
N THR A 364 2.71 -2.97 -0.79
CA THR A 364 1.71 -1.88 -0.86
C THR A 364 2.19 -0.75 0.02
N LEU A 365 2.93 0.17 -0.56
CA LEU A 365 3.70 1.20 0.12
C LEU A 365 3.19 2.61 -0.24
N PRO A 366 3.46 3.62 0.60
CA PRO A 366 3.16 5.00 0.28
C PRO A 366 4.13 5.52 -0.79
N THR A 367 3.58 6.09 -1.86
CA THR A 367 4.30 6.72 -2.97
C THR A 367 4.22 8.24 -2.86
N ASN A 368 4.80 8.97 -3.79
CA ASN A 368 4.64 10.42 -3.94
C ASN A 368 5.00 11.22 -2.67
N GLY A 369 6.03 10.76 -1.94
CA GLY A 369 6.49 11.39 -0.70
C GLY A 369 5.56 11.18 0.50
N TYR A 370 4.47 10.43 0.35
CA TYR A 370 3.58 10.11 1.47
C TYR A 370 4.25 9.24 2.55
N ALA A 371 5.43 8.65 2.28
CA ALA A 371 6.23 7.97 3.29
C ALA A 371 6.65 8.88 4.46
N LYS A 372 6.55 10.21 4.31
CA LYS A 372 6.70 11.18 5.42
C LYS A 372 5.59 11.11 6.47
N ALA A 373 4.44 10.49 6.15
CA ALA A 373 3.25 10.50 7.03
C ALA A 373 2.49 9.18 7.07
N TYR A 374 2.66 8.31 6.10
CA TYR A 374 1.96 7.03 6.00
C TYR A 374 2.95 5.86 6.03
N SER A 375 2.55 4.79 6.68
CA SER A 375 3.24 3.51 6.61
C SER A 375 2.70 2.66 5.47
N GLY A 376 3.50 1.73 4.98
CA GLY A 376 3.02 0.66 4.10
C GLY A 376 1.97 -0.22 4.76
N VAL A 377 1.28 -1.03 3.97
CA VAL A 377 0.31 -1.99 4.48
C VAL A 377 0.99 -2.96 5.44
N SER A 378 0.40 -3.11 6.60
CA SER A 378 0.85 -3.99 7.68
C SER A 378 -0.36 -4.62 8.38
N LEU A 379 -0.14 -5.42 9.41
CA LEU A 379 -1.24 -5.95 10.20
C LEU A 379 -2.10 -4.83 10.83
N ASP A 380 -1.47 -3.72 11.23
CA ASP A 380 -2.17 -2.54 11.78
C ASP A 380 -3.18 -1.92 10.79
N SER A 381 -2.98 -2.09 9.49
CA SER A 381 -3.88 -1.58 8.46
C SER A 381 -5.26 -2.27 8.49
N PHE A 382 -5.34 -3.50 9.03
CA PHE A 382 -6.54 -4.34 9.08
C PHE A 382 -7.19 -4.40 10.46
N ILE A 383 -6.66 -3.67 11.45
CA ILE A 383 -7.20 -3.62 12.80
C ILE A 383 -7.57 -2.19 13.20
N ARG A 384 -8.39 -2.10 14.25
CA ARG A 384 -8.67 -0.85 14.98
C ARG A 384 -8.27 -1.06 16.43
N LYS A 385 -7.70 -0.04 17.05
CA LYS A 385 -7.36 -0.04 18.47
C LYS A 385 -8.45 0.73 19.22
N ILE A 386 -9.28 -0.01 19.96
CA ILE A 386 -10.35 0.55 20.78
C ILE A 386 -9.80 0.81 22.17
N THR A 387 -10.01 2.01 22.69
CA THR A 387 -9.64 2.36 24.05
C THR A 387 -10.71 1.92 25.05
N PHE A 388 -10.25 1.40 26.17
CA PHE A 388 -11.06 1.05 27.32
C PHE A 388 -10.53 1.77 28.55
N GLN A 389 -11.45 2.15 29.41
CA GLN A 389 -11.12 2.76 30.70
C GLN A 389 -12.07 2.22 31.78
N GLU A 390 -11.49 1.86 32.91
CA GLU A 390 -12.18 1.45 34.10
C GLU A 390 -11.83 2.42 35.24
N ILE A 391 -12.83 3.00 35.87
CA ILE A 391 -12.65 3.91 37.00
C ILE A 391 -13.37 3.33 38.20
N ARG A 392 -12.61 3.05 39.26
CA ARG A 392 -13.14 2.59 40.55
C ARG A 392 -13.51 3.78 41.42
N PRO A 393 -14.28 3.57 42.56
CA PRO A 393 -14.64 4.67 43.46
C PRO A 393 -13.45 5.53 43.92
N GLU A 394 -12.33 4.90 44.26
CA GLU A 394 -11.08 5.61 44.59
C GLU A 394 -10.57 6.50 43.44
N GLY A 395 -10.54 5.94 42.22
CA GLY A 395 -10.14 6.67 41.02
C GLY A 395 -11.08 7.85 40.76
N MET A 396 -12.39 7.67 40.92
CA MET A 396 -13.34 8.77 40.74
C MET A 396 -13.11 9.88 41.75
N LYS A 397 -12.79 9.57 43.02
CA LYS A 397 -12.42 10.55 44.03
C LYS A 397 -11.14 11.31 43.66
N ASN A 398 -10.19 10.63 43.05
CA ASN A 398 -8.91 11.19 42.69
C ASN A 398 -8.99 12.13 41.49
N ILE A 399 -9.71 11.73 40.38
CA ILE A 399 -9.75 12.55 39.14
C ILE A 399 -11.02 13.43 39.02
N GLY A 400 -12.10 13.10 39.78
CA GLY A 400 -13.39 13.75 39.65
C GLY A 400 -13.33 15.26 39.82
N PRO A 401 -12.68 15.80 40.89
CA PRO A 401 -12.55 17.24 41.07
C PRO A 401 -11.87 17.97 39.90
N ALA A 402 -10.86 17.35 39.31
CA ALA A 402 -10.18 17.89 38.12
C ALA A 402 -11.08 17.92 36.89
N ILE A 403 -11.88 16.85 36.69
CA ILE A 403 -12.84 16.78 35.58
C ILE A 403 -13.93 17.85 35.74
N GLU A 404 -14.46 18.04 36.97
CA GLU A 404 -15.46 19.06 37.26
C GLU A 404 -14.94 20.44 36.95
N GLU A 405 -13.70 20.78 37.35
CA GLU A 405 -13.05 22.06 37.12
C GLU A 405 -12.81 22.29 35.61
N MET A 406 -12.27 21.30 34.92
CA MET A 406 -12.02 21.44 33.48
C MET A 406 -13.32 21.63 32.69
N ALA A 407 -14.32 20.80 32.95
CA ALA A 407 -15.62 20.89 32.27
C ALA A 407 -16.35 22.22 32.56
N ALA A 408 -16.23 22.75 33.77
CA ALA A 408 -16.78 24.05 34.11
C ALA A 408 -16.11 25.20 33.32
N ASN A 409 -14.79 25.16 33.17
CA ASN A 409 -14.03 26.17 32.42
C ASN A 409 -14.23 26.04 30.88
N GLU A 410 -14.61 24.88 30.40
CA GLU A 410 -15.03 24.66 28.99
C GLU A 410 -16.53 25.01 28.80
N HIS A 411 -17.25 25.43 29.80
CA HIS A 411 -18.70 25.69 29.79
C HIS A 411 -19.54 24.47 29.41
N LEU A 412 -19.07 23.27 29.81
CA LEU A 412 -19.73 21.98 29.55
C LEU A 412 -20.39 21.44 30.84
N ASP A 413 -21.45 22.10 31.32
CA ASP A 413 -22.11 21.79 32.60
C ASP A 413 -22.65 20.37 32.66
N ALA A 414 -23.12 19.80 31.57
CA ALA A 414 -23.58 18.41 31.54
C ALA A 414 -22.42 17.40 31.73
N HIS A 415 -21.22 17.68 31.22
CA HIS A 415 -20.02 16.89 31.47
C HIS A 415 -19.62 16.96 32.95
N LYS A 416 -19.57 18.18 33.50
CA LYS A 416 -19.35 18.37 34.93
C LYS A 416 -20.33 17.59 35.78
N ASN A 417 -21.63 17.73 35.50
CA ASN A 417 -22.68 17.09 36.27
C ASN A 417 -22.59 15.54 36.20
N ALA A 418 -22.14 15.00 35.10
CA ALA A 418 -21.93 13.55 34.97
C ALA A 418 -20.93 13.00 36.01
N VAL A 419 -19.96 13.77 36.42
CA VAL A 419 -19.01 13.45 37.50
C VAL A 419 -19.58 13.81 38.86
N THR A 420 -20.15 15.01 39.02
CA THR A 420 -20.75 15.48 40.29
C THR A 420 -21.74 14.48 40.90
N VAL A 421 -22.65 13.92 40.06
CA VAL A 421 -23.64 12.96 40.58
C VAL A 421 -23.01 11.64 41.03
N ARG A 422 -21.92 11.21 40.39
CA ARG A 422 -21.17 10.03 40.79
C ARG A 422 -20.41 10.24 42.10
N LEU A 423 -19.73 11.38 42.25
CA LEU A 423 -19.02 11.72 43.49
C LEU A 423 -19.94 11.79 44.71
N LYS A 424 -21.22 12.15 44.52
CA LYS A 424 -22.21 12.17 45.58
C LYS A 424 -22.67 10.77 46.04
N THR A 425 -22.37 9.72 45.26
CA THR A 425 -22.83 8.34 45.53
C THR A 425 -21.75 7.43 46.07
N ILE A 426 -20.47 7.89 46.12
CA ILE A 426 -19.30 7.10 46.55
C ILE A 426 -18.60 7.73 47.83
#